data_bbb63546f05ff1ef7eb7627762fb534c
#
_entry.id   bbb63546f05ff1ef7eb7627762fb534c
#
_cell.length_a   1.000
_cell.length_b   1.000
_cell.length_c   1.000
_cell.angle_alpha   90.00
_cell.angle_beta   90.00
_cell.angle_gamma   90.00
#
_symmetry.space_group_name_H-M   'P 1'
#
loop_
_entity.id
_entity.type
_entity.pdbx_description
1 polymer ?
#
loop_
_entity_poly.entity_id
_entity_poly.type
_entity_poly.pdbx_seq_one_letter_code
_entity_poly.pdbx_strand_id
1 'polypeptide(L)'
;MVILLAGAGGQLGRDLQPALAGTDLHPFDHRQLDITDAGAVEAAVERVRPDWVINAAAFNDVDGAEQAEDQAFAVNAAGAGNLAEAAARVGAAILHISTDYVFDGTKGSPYTEDDEPNPLSVYARSKYEGEQRVLGSGASACVLRTAWLYGWQGKNFVKAILAAAERGGPIRVVADQVGSPTATRDLAEAIAGLIQTPHPQSPLFHVVNAGACSRFEFARAIVGGRVAVEPITTEQSGRLARRPAYSALSSSRWPATGLPALSGWETALVRFLSEKQAAQH
;
A
#
# COMPACT_ATOMS: atom_id res chain seq x y z
N MET A 1 21.50 8.55 7.74
CA MET A 1 20.81 7.81 6.65
C MET A 1 20.03 8.81 5.85
N VAL A 2 20.33 8.91 4.56
CA VAL A 2 19.68 9.82 3.61
C VAL A 2 18.58 9.04 2.87
N ILE A 3 17.36 9.57 2.81
CA ILE A 3 16.20 8.88 2.20
C ILE A 3 15.54 9.78 1.17
N LEU A 4 15.37 9.26 -0.04
CA LEU A 4 14.46 9.82 -1.04
C LEU A 4 13.12 9.14 -0.95
N LEU A 5 12.05 9.89 -0.66
CA LEU A 5 10.67 9.39 -0.59
C LEU A 5 9.88 9.90 -1.78
N ALA A 6 9.57 9.03 -2.75
CA ALA A 6 8.65 9.32 -3.83
C ALA A 6 7.20 9.04 -3.41
N GLY A 7 6.27 9.92 -3.79
CA GLY A 7 4.86 9.80 -3.40
C GLY A 7 4.56 10.37 -2.00
N ALA A 8 5.37 11.31 -1.50
CA ALA A 8 5.24 11.93 -0.18
C ALA A 8 3.88 12.62 0.07
N GLY A 9 3.18 13.05 -0.98
CA GLY A 9 1.84 13.63 -0.88
C GLY A 9 0.71 12.61 -0.71
N GLY A 10 0.98 11.32 -0.94
CA GLY A 10 0.03 10.22 -0.81
C GLY A 10 -0.32 9.85 0.63
N GLN A 11 -1.28 8.93 0.80
CA GLN A 11 -1.75 8.49 2.11
C GLN A 11 -0.61 7.92 2.97
N LEU A 12 0.10 6.92 2.46
CA LEU A 12 1.26 6.32 3.16
C LEU A 12 2.43 7.30 3.23
N GLY A 13 2.71 8.05 2.16
CA GLY A 13 3.81 9.00 2.13
C GLY A 13 3.75 10.08 3.22
N ARG A 14 2.54 10.50 3.60
CA ARG A 14 2.35 11.45 4.71
C ARG A 14 2.62 10.85 6.08
N ASP A 15 2.27 9.57 6.29
CA ASP A 15 2.55 8.89 7.56
C ASP A 15 4.02 8.43 7.64
N LEU A 16 4.71 8.21 6.51
CA LEU A 16 6.14 7.94 6.46
C LEU A 16 6.99 9.13 6.93
N GLN A 17 6.58 10.37 6.65
CA GLN A 17 7.38 11.55 7.03
C GLN A 17 7.62 11.64 8.54
N PRO A 18 6.60 11.59 9.42
CA PRO A 18 6.85 11.57 10.86
C PRO A 18 7.56 10.29 11.35
N ALA A 19 7.30 9.13 10.73
CA ALA A 19 7.97 7.88 11.10
C ALA A 19 9.47 7.90 10.78
N LEU A 20 9.89 8.72 9.80
CA LEU A 20 11.26 8.87 9.34
C LEU A 20 11.93 10.17 9.87
N ALA A 21 11.32 10.88 10.82
CA ALA A 21 11.79 12.19 11.28
C ALA A 21 13.23 12.18 11.87
N GLY A 22 13.77 10.99 12.24
CA GLY A 22 15.15 10.83 12.70
C GLY A 22 16.20 10.67 11.58
N THR A 23 15.81 10.84 10.31
CA THR A 23 16.67 10.66 9.13
C THR A 23 16.79 11.94 8.31
N ASP A 24 17.75 11.99 7.37
CA ASP A 24 17.83 13.05 6.36
C ASP A 24 16.85 12.73 5.23
N LEU A 25 15.59 13.13 5.42
CA LEU A 25 14.46 12.79 4.54
C LEU A 25 14.26 13.84 3.46
N HIS A 26 14.27 13.41 2.20
CA HIS A 26 13.96 14.19 1.01
C HIS A 26 12.61 13.74 0.41
N PRO A 27 11.47 14.34 0.83
CA PRO A 27 10.15 13.96 0.37
C PRO A 27 9.80 14.66 -0.94
N PHE A 28 9.33 13.90 -1.93
CA PHE A 28 8.85 14.37 -3.23
C PHE A 28 7.40 13.95 -3.44
N ASP A 29 6.53 14.92 -3.63
CA ASP A 29 5.18 14.65 -4.14
C ASP A 29 5.22 14.57 -5.68
N HIS A 30 4.06 14.23 -6.30
CA HIS A 30 3.96 14.08 -7.76
C HIS A 30 4.32 15.39 -8.54
N ARG A 31 4.12 16.58 -7.96
CA ARG A 31 4.44 17.84 -8.62
C ARG A 31 5.93 18.15 -8.59
N GLN A 32 6.62 17.61 -7.59
CA GLN A 32 8.06 17.81 -7.39
C GLN A 32 8.89 16.77 -8.13
N LEU A 33 8.36 15.55 -8.29
CA LEU A 33 9.02 14.45 -9.01
C LEU A 33 7.95 13.57 -9.67
N ASP A 34 7.82 13.70 -10.99
CA ASP A 34 7.09 12.75 -11.81
C ASP A 34 7.98 11.54 -12.04
N ILE A 35 7.65 10.41 -11.43
CA ILE A 35 8.45 9.18 -11.54
C ILE A 35 8.42 8.57 -12.95
N THR A 36 7.50 9.00 -13.82
CA THR A 36 7.46 8.54 -15.22
C THR A 36 8.52 9.21 -16.09
N ASP A 37 9.08 10.34 -15.66
CA ASP A 37 10.21 11.02 -16.29
C ASP A 37 11.54 10.45 -15.76
N ALA A 38 12.14 9.54 -16.52
CA ALA A 38 13.39 8.88 -16.15
C ALA A 38 14.54 9.86 -15.92
N GLY A 39 14.62 10.94 -16.71
CA GLY A 39 15.67 11.97 -16.56
C GLY A 39 15.50 12.79 -15.28
N ALA A 40 14.25 13.16 -14.94
CA ALA A 40 13.96 13.85 -13.68
C ALA A 40 14.27 12.96 -12.47
N VAL A 41 13.94 11.65 -12.54
CA VAL A 41 14.25 10.67 -11.50
C VAL A 41 15.75 10.53 -11.31
N GLU A 42 16.52 10.34 -12.40
CA GLU A 42 17.97 10.22 -12.35
C GLU A 42 18.61 11.46 -11.72
N ALA A 43 18.24 12.65 -12.19
CA ALA A 43 18.75 13.92 -11.64
C ALA A 43 18.41 14.11 -10.15
N ALA A 44 17.21 13.70 -9.71
CA ALA A 44 16.82 13.78 -8.30
C ALA A 44 17.65 12.83 -7.43
N VAL A 45 17.80 11.56 -7.84
CA VAL A 45 18.59 10.56 -7.11
C VAL A 45 20.07 10.93 -7.06
N GLU A 46 20.64 11.40 -8.17
CA GLU A 46 22.05 11.86 -8.21
C GLU A 46 22.29 13.07 -7.30
N ARG A 47 21.35 14.00 -7.24
CA ARG A 47 21.46 15.18 -6.36
C ARG A 47 21.36 14.81 -4.89
N VAL A 48 20.43 13.91 -4.54
CA VAL A 48 20.17 13.52 -3.14
C VAL A 48 21.20 12.53 -2.63
N ARG A 49 21.71 11.63 -3.49
CA ARG A 49 22.62 10.53 -3.11
C ARG A 49 22.09 9.72 -1.92
N PRO A 50 20.86 9.18 -2.01
CA PRO A 50 20.24 8.53 -0.88
C PRO A 50 20.90 7.18 -0.54
N ASP A 51 20.79 6.77 0.72
CA ASP A 51 21.04 5.39 1.15
C ASP A 51 19.83 4.49 0.76
N TRP A 52 18.61 5.07 0.84
CA TRP A 52 17.37 4.41 0.49
C TRP A 52 16.48 5.27 -0.42
N VAL A 53 15.93 4.66 -1.45
CA VAL A 53 14.79 5.18 -2.21
C VAL A 53 13.53 4.45 -1.72
N ILE A 54 12.54 5.19 -1.21
CA ILE A 54 11.23 4.63 -0.83
C ILE A 54 10.21 5.05 -1.88
N ASN A 55 9.66 4.08 -2.62
CA ASN A 55 8.62 4.31 -3.62
C ASN A 55 7.23 4.03 -3.05
N ALA A 56 6.56 5.09 -2.58
CA ALA A 56 5.15 5.11 -2.19
C ALA A 56 4.23 5.77 -3.24
N ALA A 57 4.78 6.11 -4.42
CA ALA A 57 4.02 6.64 -5.54
C ALA A 57 3.32 5.51 -6.31
N ALA A 58 2.06 5.69 -6.66
CA ALA A 58 1.31 4.75 -7.47
C ALA A 58 0.07 5.40 -8.09
N PHE A 59 -0.36 4.87 -9.22
CA PHE A 59 -1.72 5.05 -9.75
C PHE A 59 -2.64 4.07 -9.03
N ASN A 60 -3.46 4.58 -8.08
CA ASN A 60 -4.23 3.75 -7.15
C ASN A 60 -5.74 3.67 -7.48
N ASP A 61 -6.20 4.34 -8.55
CA ASP A 61 -7.59 4.23 -8.99
C ASP A 61 -7.77 2.91 -9.76
N VAL A 62 -8.27 1.89 -9.04
CA VAL A 62 -8.40 0.53 -9.57
C VAL A 62 -9.37 0.46 -10.75
N ASP A 63 -10.52 1.17 -10.67
CA ASP A 63 -11.50 1.23 -11.75
C ASP A 63 -11.03 2.15 -12.88
N GLY A 64 -10.40 3.27 -12.54
CA GLY A 64 -9.80 4.20 -13.49
C GLY A 64 -8.68 3.58 -14.31
N ALA A 65 -7.92 2.65 -13.75
CA ALA A 65 -6.86 1.93 -14.47
C ALA A 65 -7.39 1.13 -15.67
N GLU A 66 -8.61 0.57 -15.59
CA GLU A 66 -9.23 -0.13 -16.73
C GLU A 66 -9.52 0.79 -17.92
N GLN A 67 -9.59 2.11 -17.69
CA GLN A 67 -9.83 3.13 -18.71
C GLN A 67 -8.57 3.91 -19.09
N ALA A 68 -7.50 3.79 -18.30
CA ALA A 68 -6.24 4.52 -18.45
C ALA A 68 -5.04 3.55 -18.27
N GLU A 69 -5.05 2.44 -19.03
CA GLU A 69 -4.05 1.37 -18.91
C GLU A 69 -2.63 1.89 -19.08
N ASP A 70 -2.37 2.68 -20.14
CA ASP A 70 -1.05 3.26 -20.41
C ASP A 70 -0.53 4.10 -19.23
N GLN A 71 -1.42 4.90 -18.61
CA GLN A 71 -1.05 5.73 -17.47
C GLN A 71 -0.78 4.86 -16.23
N ALA A 72 -1.58 3.82 -16.00
CA ALA A 72 -1.36 2.89 -14.89
C ALA A 72 -0.01 2.19 -15.02
N PHE A 73 0.36 1.71 -16.20
CA PHE A 73 1.67 1.08 -16.47
C PHE A 73 2.81 2.09 -16.44
N ALA A 74 2.62 3.30 -16.97
CA ALA A 74 3.65 4.34 -16.89
C ALA A 74 4.04 4.64 -15.45
N VAL A 75 3.04 4.80 -14.54
CA VAL A 75 3.33 5.11 -13.13
C VAL A 75 3.76 3.87 -12.34
N ASN A 76 2.96 2.79 -12.40
CA ASN A 76 3.15 1.64 -11.51
C ASN A 76 4.30 0.72 -11.95
N ALA A 77 4.58 0.63 -13.24
CA ALA A 77 5.64 -0.23 -13.78
C ALA A 77 6.86 0.57 -14.21
N ALA A 78 6.75 1.44 -15.23
CA ALA A 78 7.89 2.18 -15.73
C ALA A 78 8.48 3.13 -14.67
N GLY A 79 7.63 3.90 -13.98
CA GLY A 79 8.08 4.82 -12.93
C GLY A 79 8.74 4.11 -11.74
N ALA A 80 8.24 2.93 -11.35
CA ALA A 80 8.90 2.10 -10.34
C ALA A 80 10.27 1.60 -10.81
N GLY A 81 10.37 1.19 -12.08
CA GLY A 81 11.63 0.81 -12.73
C GLY A 81 12.65 1.95 -12.77
N ASN A 82 12.22 3.17 -13.18
CA ASN A 82 13.07 4.34 -13.23
C ASN A 82 13.73 4.63 -11.86
N LEU A 83 12.93 4.59 -10.79
CA LEU A 83 13.45 4.79 -9.43
C LEU A 83 14.46 3.71 -9.02
N ALA A 84 14.17 2.45 -9.37
CA ALA A 84 15.03 1.33 -9.02
C ALA A 84 16.37 1.34 -9.81
N GLU A 85 16.32 1.66 -11.10
CA GLU A 85 17.52 1.79 -11.94
C GLU A 85 18.39 2.98 -11.47
N ALA A 86 17.76 4.12 -11.15
CA ALA A 86 18.48 5.27 -10.62
C ALA A 86 19.12 4.96 -9.24
N ALA A 87 18.41 4.22 -8.37
CA ALA A 87 18.95 3.75 -7.09
C ALA A 87 20.17 2.85 -7.31
N ALA A 88 20.08 1.89 -8.24
CA ALA A 88 21.21 1.00 -8.57
C ALA A 88 22.47 1.75 -9.02
N ARG A 89 22.33 2.81 -9.85
CA ARG A 89 23.46 3.61 -10.35
C ARG A 89 24.23 4.32 -9.25
N VAL A 90 23.57 4.71 -8.15
CA VAL A 90 24.23 5.39 -7.03
C VAL A 90 24.54 4.46 -5.85
N GLY A 91 24.24 3.16 -5.97
CA GLY A 91 24.46 2.16 -4.92
C GLY A 91 23.42 2.25 -3.77
N ALA A 92 22.29 2.93 -3.97
CA ALA A 92 21.21 3.00 -3.02
C ALA A 92 20.36 1.71 -3.00
N ALA A 93 19.77 1.42 -1.83
CA ALA A 93 18.71 0.42 -1.75
C ALA A 93 17.35 1.02 -2.17
N ILE A 94 16.41 0.17 -2.63
CA ILE A 94 15.04 0.58 -2.93
C ILE A 94 14.02 -0.25 -2.16
N LEU A 95 13.03 0.43 -1.56
CA LEU A 95 11.84 -0.16 -1.01
C LEU A 95 10.63 0.26 -1.85
N HIS A 96 9.91 -0.72 -2.42
CA HIS A 96 8.75 -0.50 -3.28
C HIS A 96 7.46 -1.02 -2.65
N ILE A 97 6.44 -0.18 -2.58
CA ILE A 97 5.12 -0.57 -2.06
C ILE A 97 4.29 -1.19 -3.17
N SER A 98 3.86 -2.44 -2.95
CA SER A 98 2.98 -3.20 -3.83
C SER A 98 1.65 -3.55 -3.15
N THR A 99 0.90 -4.48 -3.70
CA THR A 99 -0.50 -4.75 -3.38
C THR A 99 -0.82 -6.24 -3.26
N ASP A 100 -1.82 -6.56 -2.47
CA ASP A 100 -2.48 -7.87 -2.39
C ASP A 100 -3.19 -8.26 -3.71
N TYR A 101 -3.53 -7.28 -4.56
CA TYR A 101 -4.23 -7.53 -5.83
C TYR A 101 -3.36 -8.24 -6.89
N VAL A 102 -2.08 -8.47 -6.62
CA VAL A 102 -1.25 -9.35 -7.47
C VAL A 102 -1.77 -10.79 -7.46
N PHE A 103 -2.62 -11.18 -6.52
CA PHE A 103 -3.23 -12.49 -6.43
C PHE A 103 -4.66 -12.52 -7.00
N ASP A 104 -5.07 -13.68 -7.54
CA ASP A 104 -6.38 -13.87 -8.17
C ASP A 104 -7.56 -14.12 -7.18
N GLY A 105 -7.24 -14.45 -5.93
CA GLY A 105 -8.25 -14.68 -4.90
C GLY A 105 -8.86 -16.07 -4.89
N THR A 106 -8.26 -17.05 -5.56
CA THR A 106 -8.81 -18.43 -5.68
C THR A 106 -8.33 -19.37 -4.57
N LYS A 107 -7.29 -19.01 -3.81
CA LYS A 107 -6.67 -19.89 -2.82
C LYS A 107 -7.58 -20.21 -1.63
N GLY A 108 -8.46 -19.28 -1.20
CA GLY A 108 -9.35 -19.48 -0.04
C GLY A 108 -8.67 -19.48 1.33
N SER A 109 -7.37 -19.19 1.39
CA SER A 109 -6.57 -19.02 2.62
C SER A 109 -5.57 -17.87 2.41
N PRO A 110 -4.97 -17.30 3.48
CA PRO A 110 -4.03 -16.21 3.33
C PRO A 110 -2.87 -16.55 2.39
N TYR A 111 -2.58 -15.60 1.47
CA TYR A 111 -1.45 -15.71 0.56
C TYR A 111 -0.15 -15.43 1.29
N THR A 112 0.85 -16.28 1.07
CA THR A 112 2.22 -16.11 1.53
C THR A 112 3.10 -15.47 0.45
N GLU A 113 4.30 -15.07 0.81
CA GLU A 113 5.26 -14.52 -0.15
C GLU A 113 5.76 -15.54 -1.19
N ASP A 114 5.50 -16.84 -0.96
CA ASP A 114 5.87 -17.94 -1.87
C ASP A 114 4.75 -18.31 -2.87
N ASP A 115 3.56 -17.72 -2.72
CA ASP A 115 2.46 -17.98 -3.65
C ASP A 115 2.66 -17.21 -4.97
N GLU A 116 2.35 -17.86 -6.09
CA GLU A 116 2.49 -17.30 -7.43
C GLU A 116 1.45 -16.19 -7.70
N PRO A 117 1.87 -15.00 -8.14
CA PRO A 117 0.96 -13.95 -8.55
C PRO A 117 0.16 -14.30 -9.81
N ASN A 118 -1.12 -13.92 -9.84
CA ASN A 118 -2.02 -14.04 -10.99
C ASN A 118 -2.99 -12.84 -11.03
N PRO A 119 -2.51 -11.62 -11.39
CA PRO A 119 -3.29 -10.39 -11.28
C PRO A 119 -4.46 -10.33 -12.27
N LEU A 120 -5.66 -9.93 -11.79
CA LEU A 120 -6.91 -9.95 -12.54
C LEU A 120 -7.24 -8.63 -13.27
N SER A 121 -6.74 -7.48 -12.80
CA SER A 121 -7.08 -6.14 -13.29
C SER A 121 -5.87 -5.43 -13.88
N VAL A 122 -6.11 -4.36 -14.65
CA VAL A 122 -5.04 -3.48 -15.16
C VAL A 122 -4.17 -2.94 -14.03
N TYR A 123 -4.81 -2.41 -12.98
CA TYR A 123 -4.10 -1.95 -11.78
C TYR A 123 -3.17 -3.04 -11.22
N ALA A 124 -3.70 -4.24 -11.02
CA ALA A 124 -2.94 -5.34 -10.45
C ALA A 124 -1.77 -5.78 -11.35
N ARG A 125 -2.01 -5.88 -12.67
CA ARG A 125 -0.94 -6.20 -13.65
C ARG A 125 0.15 -5.14 -13.66
N SER A 126 -0.23 -3.85 -13.67
CA SER A 126 0.74 -2.75 -13.67
C SER A 126 1.58 -2.73 -12.38
N LYS A 127 0.98 -3.01 -11.23
CA LYS A 127 1.72 -3.13 -9.95
C LYS A 127 2.66 -4.32 -9.96
N TYR A 128 2.20 -5.48 -10.43
CA TYR A 128 3.05 -6.68 -10.51
C TYR A 128 4.23 -6.49 -11.47
N GLU A 129 4.01 -5.87 -12.62
CA GLU A 129 5.14 -5.53 -13.53
C GLU A 129 6.13 -4.57 -12.85
N GLY A 130 5.64 -3.63 -12.04
CA GLY A 130 6.51 -2.77 -11.23
C GLY A 130 7.38 -3.56 -10.25
N GLU A 131 6.83 -4.57 -9.56
CA GLU A 131 7.62 -5.48 -8.72
C GLU A 131 8.76 -6.13 -9.51
N GLN A 132 8.44 -6.67 -10.71
CA GLN A 132 9.43 -7.36 -11.55
C GLN A 132 10.55 -6.41 -12.01
N ARG A 133 10.21 -5.18 -12.41
CA ARG A 133 11.20 -4.17 -12.80
C ARG A 133 12.10 -3.77 -11.64
N VAL A 134 11.51 -3.58 -10.45
CA VAL A 134 12.27 -3.23 -9.24
C VAL A 134 13.21 -4.36 -8.83
N LEU A 135 12.74 -5.60 -8.80
CA LEU A 135 13.55 -6.77 -8.45
C LEU A 135 14.66 -7.08 -9.49
N GLY A 136 14.41 -6.77 -10.76
CA GLY A 136 15.37 -6.96 -11.86
C GLY A 136 16.33 -5.78 -12.08
N SER A 137 16.23 -4.68 -11.33
CA SER A 137 16.99 -3.43 -11.57
C SER A 137 18.48 -3.49 -11.26
N GLY A 138 18.92 -4.48 -10.49
CA GLY A 138 20.28 -4.56 -9.94
C GLY A 138 20.51 -3.77 -8.66
N ALA A 139 19.52 -2.99 -8.18
CA ALA A 139 19.57 -2.37 -6.84
C ALA A 139 19.38 -3.42 -5.73
N SER A 140 19.82 -3.09 -4.50
CA SER A 140 19.37 -3.82 -3.33
C SER A 140 17.88 -3.53 -3.12
N ALA A 141 17.01 -4.43 -3.62
CA ALA A 141 15.57 -4.19 -3.70
C ALA A 141 14.80 -4.93 -2.61
N CYS A 142 13.78 -4.24 -2.06
CA CYS A 142 12.80 -4.79 -1.16
C CYS A 142 11.39 -4.38 -1.61
N VAL A 143 10.53 -5.35 -1.92
CA VAL A 143 9.13 -5.14 -2.25
C VAL A 143 8.27 -5.45 -1.03
N LEU A 144 7.37 -4.53 -0.67
CA LEU A 144 6.37 -4.75 0.38
C LEU A 144 4.98 -4.82 -0.24
N ARG A 145 4.37 -6.01 -0.27
CA ARG A 145 2.95 -6.17 -0.58
C ARG A 145 2.13 -5.86 0.67
N THR A 146 1.18 -4.96 0.52
CA THR A 146 0.25 -4.56 1.57
C THR A 146 -1.18 -4.57 1.05
N ALA A 147 -2.18 -4.38 1.92
CA ALA A 147 -3.58 -4.50 1.55
C ALA A 147 -4.44 -3.44 2.24
N TRP A 148 -5.47 -2.98 1.55
CA TRP A 148 -6.59 -2.18 2.07
C TRP A 148 -6.17 -1.02 2.98
N LEU A 149 -5.16 -0.26 2.53
CA LEU A 149 -4.59 0.84 3.31
C LEU A 149 -5.63 1.90 3.67
N TYR A 150 -5.60 2.32 4.94
CA TYR A 150 -6.39 3.43 5.45
C TYR A 150 -5.57 4.30 6.41
N GLY A 151 -5.81 5.61 6.35
CA GLY A 151 -5.17 6.63 7.16
C GLY A 151 -5.96 7.93 7.14
N TRP A 152 -5.52 8.95 7.89
CA TRP A 152 -6.23 10.24 7.96
C TRP A 152 -6.09 11.04 6.66
N GLN A 153 -5.04 10.82 5.92
CA GLN A 153 -4.77 11.55 4.69
C GLN A 153 -5.37 10.83 3.46
N GLY A 154 -5.71 11.59 2.44
CA GLY A 154 -6.25 11.06 1.20
C GLY A 154 -7.66 10.46 1.31
N LYS A 155 -8.08 9.78 0.25
CA LYS A 155 -9.36 9.05 0.17
C LYS A 155 -9.11 7.58 0.49
N ASN A 156 -9.97 6.97 1.32
CA ASN A 156 -9.92 5.54 1.61
C ASN A 156 -11.28 5.00 2.02
N PHE A 157 -11.38 3.69 2.15
CA PHE A 157 -12.62 3.00 2.48
C PHE A 157 -13.19 3.42 3.84
N VAL A 158 -12.34 3.54 4.88
CA VAL A 158 -12.79 3.91 6.24
C VAL A 158 -13.46 5.29 6.22
N LYS A 159 -12.82 6.27 5.57
CA LYS A 159 -13.37 7.62 5.45
C LYS A 159 -14.66 7.66 4.63
N ALA A 160 -14.75 6.84 3.58
CA ALA A 160 -15.96 6.74 2.77
C ALA A 160 -17.15 6.17 3.57
N ILE A 161 -16.91 5.13 4.38
CA ILE A 161 -17.92 4.54 5.27
C ILE A 161 -18.34 5.52 6.37
N LEU A 162 -17.40 6.21 7.01
CA LEU A 162 -17.70 7.23 8.01
C LEU A 162 -18.58 8.36 7.43
N ALA A 163 -18.21 8.88 6.25
CA ALA A 163 -19.00 9.90 5.58
C ALA A 163 -20.39 9.40 5.13
N ALA A 164 -20.50 8.11 4.76
CA ALA A 164 -21.81 7.51 4.47
C ALA A 164 -22.66 7.38 5.73
N ALA A 165 -22.07 7.00 6.85
CA ALA A 165 -22.76 6.92 8.15
C ALA A 165 -23.27 8.29 8.62
N GLU A 166 -22.52 9.37 8.40
CA GLU A 166 -22.92 10.74 8.73
C GLU A 166 -24.15 11.23 7.91
N ARG A 167 -24.30 10.75 6.67
CA ARG A 167 -25.46 11.06 5.82
C ARG A 167 -26.74 10.32 6.25
N GLY A 168 -26.62 9.27 7.06
CA GLY A 168 -27.74 8.43 7.49
C GLY A 168 -28.18 7.41 6.42
N GLY A 169 -29.08 6.51 6.79
CA GLY A 169 -29.58 5.42 5.97
C GLY A 169 -28.65 4.20 5.93
N PRO A 170 -29.11 3.08 5.34
CA PRO A 170 -28.34 1.86 5.23
C PRO A 170 -27.16 2.03 4.25
N ILE A 171 -26.01 1.43 4.59
CA ILE A 171 -24.81 1.44 3.75
C ILE A 171 -24.68 0.06 3.09
N ARG A 172 -24.72 0.01 1.77
CA ARG A 172 -24.56 -1.25 1.02
C ARG A 172 -23.08 -1.52 0.77
N VAL A 173 -22.58 -2.68 1.23
CA VAL A 173 -21.15 -3.03 1.19
C VAL A 173 -20.96 -4.48 0.71
N VAL A 174 -19.98 -4.67 -0.15
CA VAL A 174 -19.59 -5.98 -0.67
C VAL A 174 -19.20 -6.93 0.47
N ALA A 175 -19.79 -8.14 0.50
CA ALA A 175 -19.55 -9.13 1.55
C ALA A 175 -18.72 -10.34 1.09
N ASP A 176 -18.53 -10.51 -0.21
CA ASP A 176 -17.80 -11.60 -0.85
C ASP A 176 -16.37 -11.23 -1.28
N GLN A 177 -15.80 -10.18 -0.68
CA GLN A 177 -14.39 -9.84 -0.78
C GLN A 177 -13.76 -9.84 0.60
N VAL A 178 -12.72 -10.66 0.79
CA VAL A 178 -11.97 -10.80 2.05
C VAL A 178 -10.53 -10.34 1.84
N GLY A 179 -10.00 -9.55 2.77
CA GLY A 179 -8.64 -9.02 2.73
C GLY A 179 -8.13 -8.60 4.11
N SER A 180 -6.96 -7.96 4.15
CA SER A 180 -6.28 -7.53 5.38
C SER A 180 -6.26 -6.00 5.47
N PRO A 181 -7.22 -5.36 6.20
CA PRO A 181 -7.18 -3.92 6.40
C PRO A 181 -5.90 -3.51 7.12
N THR A 182 -5.20 -2.49 6.60
CA THR A 182 -3.91 -2.06 7.17
C THR A 182 -3.87 -0.56 7.37
N ALA A 183 -3.58 -0.15 8.61
CA ALA A 183 -3.39 1.26 8.95
C ALA A 183 -2.05 1.76 8.36
N THR A 184 -2.08 2.89 7.65
CA THR A 184 -0.87 3.47 7.04
C THR A 184 0.19 3.84 8.08
N ARG A 185 -0.22 4.23 9.28
CA ARG A 185 0.69 4.50 10.39
C ARG A 185 1.48 3.24 10.80
N ASP A 186 0.80 2.09 10.97
CA ASP A 186 1.45 0.85 11.36
C ASP A 186 2.44 0.39 10.27
N LEU A 187 2.04 0.52 9.01
CA LEU A 187 2.93 0.23 7.88
C LEU A 187 4.12 1.19 7.82
N ALA A 188 3.93 2.49 8.10
CA ALA A 188 5.01 3.46 8.11
C ALA A 188 6.03 3.18 9.23
N GLU A 189 5.56 2.83 10.43
CA GLU A 189 6.41 2.43 11.55
C GLU A 189 7.19 1.14 11.22
N ALA A 190 6.55 0.16 10.59
CA ALA A 190 7.19 -1.07 10.13
C ALA A 190 8.28 -0.80 9.08
N ILE A 191 8.01 0.08 8.11
CA ILE A 191 8.99 0.50 7.09
C ILE A 191 10.18 1.21 7.75
N ALA A 192 9.91 2.15 8.68
CA ALA A 192 10.97 2.85 9.39
C ALA A 192 11.88 1.91 10.19
N GLY A 193 11.32 0.85 10.78
CA GLY A 193 12.10 -0.22 11.40
C GLY A 193 12.91 -1.03 10.39
N LEU A 194 12.27 -1.45 9.29
CA LEU A 194 12.88 -2.32 8.28
C LEU A 194 14.14 -1.72 7.64
N ILE A 195 14.09 -0.43 7.27
CA ILE A 195 15.25 0.25 6.64
C ILE A 195 16.42 0.47 7.59
N GLN A 196 16.23 0.27 8.90
CA GLN A 196 17.29 0.32 9.90
C GLN A 196 17.90 -1.06 10.18
N THR A 197 17.29 -2.14 9.70
CA THR A 197 17.85 -3.48 9.85
C THR A 197 19.01 -3.67 8.87
N PRO A 198 20.10 -4.37 9.27
CA PRO A 198 21.17 -4.68 8.34
C PRO A 198 20.66 -5.63 7.25
N HIS A 199 20.46 -5.12 6.06
CA HIS A 199 19.99 -5.80 4.83
C HIS A 199 18.76 -6.67 5.05
N PRO A 200 17.61 -6.32 4.44
CA PRO A 200 16.43 -7.20 4.45
C PRO A 200 16.84 -8.57 3.93
N GLN A 201 16.64 -9.62 4.72
CA GLN A 201 17.03 -11.00 4.35
C GLN A 201 16.14 -11.60 3.24
N SER A 202 15.16 -10.86 2.77
CA SER A 202 14.28 -11.23 1.67
C SER A 202 14.01 -10.03 0.78
N PRO A 203 13.95 -10.23 -0.55
CA PRO A 203 13.56 -9.17 -1.47
C PRO A 203 12.05 -8.88 -1.47
N LEU A 204 11.24 -9.69 -0.79
CA LEU A 204 9.79 -9.58 -0.78
C LEU A 204 9.22 -9.92 0.60
N PHE A 205 8.37 -9.03 1.12
CA PHE A 205 7.59 -9.24 2.34
C PHE A 205 6.11 -8.90 2.12
N HIS A 206 5.23 -9.62 2.82
CA HIS A 206 3.87 -9.19 3.06
C HIS A 206 3.80 -8.43 4.39
N VAL A 207 3.32 -7.19 4.38
CA VAL A 207 3.25 -6.34 5.58
C VAL A 207 1.85 -5.76 5.71
N VAL A 208 1.07 -6.36 6.60
CA VAL A 208 -0.34 -6.02 6.88
C VAL A 208 -0.62 -6.11 8.37
N ASN A 209 -1.65 -5.41 8.85
CA ASN A 209 -2.17 -5.71 10.17
C ASN A 209 -2.70 -7.15 10.20
N ALA A 210 -2.50 -7.84 11.32
CA ALA A 210 -2.85 -9.24 11.47
C ALA A 210 -4.35 -9.49 11.35
N GLY A 211 -4.71 -10.63 10.76
CA GLY A 211 -6.09 -11.03 10.55
C GLY A 211 -6.64 -10.66 9.17
N ALA A 212 -7.87 -11.08 8.94
CA ALA A 212 -8.60 -10.85 7.71
C ALA A 212 -10.08 -10.65 8.00
N CYS A 213 -10.78 -9.89 7.16
CA CYS A 213 -12.22 -9.71 7.22
C CYS A 213 -12.78 -9.39 5.84
N SER A 214 -14.09 -9.56 5.66
CA SER A 214 -14.79 -9.04 4.47
C SER A 214 -14.91 -7.52 4.52
N ARG A 215 -15.13 -6.87 3.36
CA ARG A 215 -15.45 -5.44 3.30
C ARG A 215 -16.69 -5.11 4.15
N PHE A 216 -17.65 -6.01 4.17
CA PHE A 216 -18.87 -5.87 4.98
C PHE A 216 -18.57 -5.87 6.48
N GLU A 217 -17.79 -6.85 6.98
CA GLU A 217 -17.38 -6.91 8.39
C GLU A 217 -16.55 -5.68 8.78
N PHE A 218 -15.62 -5.26 7.91
CA PHE A 218 -14.84 -4.06 8.14
C PHE A 218 -15.72 -2.82 8.24
N ALA A 219 -16.71 -2.65 7.33
CA ALA A 219 -17.66 -1.53 7.40
C ALA A 219 -18.50 -1.56 8.69
N ARG A 220 -18.97 -2.74 9.14
CA ARG A 220 -19.67 -2.88 10.40
C ARG A 220 -18.82 -2.45 11.60
N ALA A 221 -17.56 -2.84 11.62
CA ALA A 221 -16.62 -2.42 12.66
C ALA A 221 -16.40 -0.90 12.65
N ILE A 222 -16.28 -0.27 11.47
CA ILE A 222 -16.11 1.17 11.31
C ILE A 222 -17.31 1.94 11.87
N VAL A 223 -18.53 1.51 11.60
CA VAL A 223 -19.74 2.22 12.03
C VAL A 223 -20.14 1.93 13.49
N GLY A 224 -19.66 0.81 14.07
CA GLY A 224 -19.95 0.48 15.48
C GLY A 224 -21.44 0.40 15.80
N GLY A 225 -22.27 -0.05 14.87
CA GLY A 225 -23.72 -0.17 15.05
C GLY A 225 -24.53 1.13 14.91
N ARG A 226 -23.89 2.26 14.59
CA ARG A 226 -24.58 3.57 14.45
C ARG A 226 -25.56 3.65 13.28
N VAL A 227 -25.31 2.89 12.24
CA VAL A 227 -26.18 2.76 11.05
C VAL A 227 -26.18 1.32 10.57
N ALA A 228 -27.25 0.93 9.85
CA ALA A 228 -27.34 -0.39 9.24
C ALA A 228 -26.31 -0.52 8.11
N VAL A 229 -25.64 -1.67 8.06
CA VAL A 229 -24.80 -2.06 6.91
C VAL A 229 -25.45 -3.28 6.27
N GLU A 230 -25.69 -3.20 4.97
CA GLU A 230 -26.36 -4.26 4.19
C GLU A 230 -25.35 -4.96 3.28
N PRO A 231 -25.27 -6.29 3.30
CA PRO A 231 -24.37 -7.02 2.43
C PRO A 231 -24.87 -6.99 0.98
N ILE A 232 -23.95 -6.81 0.04
CA ILE A 232 -24.17 -7.01 -1.40
C ILE A 232 -23.06 -7.90 -1.96
N THR A 233 -23.27 -8.45 -3.16
CA THR A 233 -22.21 -9.17 -3.89
C THR A 233 -21.31 -8.21 -4.68
N THR A 234 -20.14 -8.69 -5.07
CA THR A 234 -19.22 -7.96 -5.98
C THR A 234 -19.94 -7.60 -7.28
N GLU A 235 -20.73 -8.51 -7.85
CA GLU A 235 -21.51 -8.26 -9.06
C GLU A 235 -22.51 -7.11 -8.87
N GLN A 236 -23.23 -7.08 -7.73
CA GLN A 236 -24.17 -6.01 -7.40
C GLN A 236 -23.49 -4.64 -7.16
N SER A 237 -22.20 -4.63 -6.93
CA SER A 237 -21.44 -3.38 -6.74
C SER A 237 -21.25 -2.60 -8.04
N GLY A 238 -21.35 -3.24 -9.21
CA GLY A 238 -21.19 -2.64 -10.52
C GLY A 238 -19.79 -2.06 -10.79
N ARG A 239 -18.78 -2.52 -10.05
CA ARG A 239 -17.38 -2.04 -10.24
C ARG A 239 -16.80 -2.59 -11.54
N LEU A 240 -16.03 -1.74 -12.26
CA LEU A 240 -15.47 -2.08 -13.56
C LEU A 240 -14.34 -3.11 -13.44
N ALA A 241 -13.37 -2.84 -12.60
CA ALA A 241 -12.20 -3.69 -12.43
C ALA A 241 -12.56 -4.97 -11.66
N ARG A 242 -12.03 -6.11 -12.09
CA ARG A 242 -12.11 -7.37 -11.36
C ARG A 242 -11.27 -7.29 -10.08
N ARG A 243 -11.84 -7.72 -8.97
CA ARG A 243 -11.18 -7.78 -7.67
C ARG A 243 -11.14 -9.22 -7.18
N PRO A 244 -10.03 -9.64 -6.53
CA PRO A 244 -9.96 -10.98 -5.93
C PRO A 244 -11.04 -11.13 -4.85
N ALA A 245 -11.70 -12.30 -4.83
CA ALA A 245 -12.66 -12.64 -3.78
C ALA A 245 -11.97 -12.83 -2.43
N TYR A 246 -10.75 -13.34 -2.43
CA TYR A 246 -9.94 -13.52 -1.24
C TYR A 246 -8.50 -13.03 -1.48
N SER A 247 -8.08 -11.94 -0.85
CA SER A 247 -6.73 -11.39 -1.00
C SER A 247 -6.00 -11.17 0.33
N ALA A 248 -6.46 -11.81 1.39
CA ALA A 248 -5.79 -11.71 2.68
C ALA A 248 -4.34 -12.20 2.59
N LEU A 249 -3.43 -11.46 3.21
CA LEU A 249 -2.00 -11.74 3.21
C LEU A 249 -1.54 -12.34 4.53
N SER A 250 -0.59 -13.27 4.45
CA SER A 250 0.18 -13.78 5.59
C SER A 250 1.58 -13.17 5.54
N SER A 251 2.01 -12.52 6.62
CA SER A 251 3.37 -11.95 6.77
C SER A 251 4.35 -13.04 7.24
N SER A 252 4.50 -14.12 6.47
CA SER A 252 5.23 -15.32 6.91
C SER A 252 6.74 -15.09 6.99
N ARG A 253 7.30 -14.18 6.20
CA ARG A 253 8.72 -13.81 6.22
C ARG A 253 9.05 -12.68 7.19
N TRP A 254 8.05 -11.92 7.66
CA TRP A 254 8.26 -10.76 8.54
C TRP A 254 8.99 -11.09 9.85
N PRO A 255 8.73 -12.23 10.54
CA PRO A 255 9.46 -12.58 11.77
C PRO A 255 10.98 -12.68 11.58
N ALA A 256 11.47 -13.02 10.39
CA ALA A 256 12.91 -13.08 10.11
C ALA A 256 13.62 -11.72 10.18
N THR A 257 12.87 -10.61 10.13
CA THR A 257 13.43 -9.25 10.29
C THR A 257 13.79 -8.95 11.75
N GLY A 258 13.29 -9.70 12.71
CA GLY A 258 13.37 -9.40 14.14
C GLY A 258 12.45 -8.26 14.61
N LEU A 259 11.68 -7.67 13.70
CA LEU A 259 10.74 -6.59 14.02
C LEU A 259 9.41 -7.16 14.56
N PRO A 260 8.70 -6.39 15.41
CA PRO A 260 7.41 -6.82 15.93
C PRO A 260 6.39 -6.99 14.79
N ALA A 261 5.53 -8.00 14.92
CA ALA A 261 4.39 -8.14 14.02
C ALA A 261 3.42 -6.95 14.21
N LEU A 262 2.75 -6.54 13.12
CA LEU A 262 1.73 -5.50 13.22
C LEU A 262 0.54 -6.02 14.05
N SER A 263 -0.12 -5.10 14.76
CA SER A 263 -1.30 -5.43 15.59
C SER A 263 -2.45 -6.01 14.75
N GLY A 264 -3.42 -6.66 15.38
CA GLY A 264 -4.65 -7.07 14.69
C GLY A 264 -5.38 -5.87 14.08
N TRP A 265 -6.04 -6.10 12.93
CA TRP A 265 -6.73 -5.03 12.20
C TRP A 265 -7.82 -4.34 13.04
N GLU A 266 -8.50 -5.07 13.94
CA GLU A 266 -9.50 -4.51 14.86
C GLU A 266 -8.86 -3.51 15.83
N THR A 267 -7.71 -3.88 16.41
CA THR A 267 -6.95 -3.00 17.33
C THR A 267 -6.47 -1.75 16.60
N ALA A 268 -5.94 -1.91 15.38
CA ALA A 268 -5.50 -0.80 14.55
C ALA A 268 -6.66 0.14 14.19
N LEU A 269 -7.84 -0.42 13.86
CA LEU A 269 -9.04 0.37 13.57
C LEU A 269 -9.53 1.14 14.80
N VAL A 270 -9.61 0.50 15.98
CA VAL A 270 -10.02 1.17 17.22
C VAL A 270 -9.09 2.35 17.54
N ARG A 271 -7.78 2.16 17.45
CA ARG A 271 -6.79 3.22 17.64
C ARG A 271 -7.01 4.37 16.64
N PHE A 272 -7.17 4.07 15.36
CA PHE A 272 -7.42 5.03 14.32
C PHE A 272 -8.70 5.85 14.58
N LEU A 273 -9.81 5.20 14.98
CA LEU A 273 -11.07 5.90 15.25
C LEU A 273 -11.02 6.78 16.50
N SER A 274 -10.26 6.38 17.54
CA SER A 274 -10.08 7.19 18.75
C SER A 274 -9.25 8.45 18.52
N GLU A 275 -8.26 8.43 17.62
CA GLU A 275 -7.50 9.62 17.22
C GLU A 275 -8.38 10.70 16.56
N LYS A 276 -9.45 10.32 15.85
CA LYS A 276 -10.43 11.26 15.29
C LYS A 276 -11.16 12.05 16.39
N GLN A 277 -11.55 11.37 17.46
CA GLN A 277 -12.28 12.01 18.56
C GLN A 277 -11.38 13.00 19.29
N ALA A 278 -10.11 12.67 19.49
CA ALA A 278 -9.14 13.56 20.15
C ALA A 278 -8.80 14.83 19.33
N ALA A 279 -8.83 14.75 18.00
CA ALA A 279 -8.55 15.89 17.10
C ALA A 279 -9.75 16.84 16.92
N GLN A 280 -10.95 16.50 17.42
CA GLN A 280 -12.18 17.29 17.35
C GLN A 280 -12.50 18.02 18.67
N HIS A 281 -11.71 17.81 19.72
CA HIS A 281 -11.73 18.48 21.01
C HIS A 281 -10.47 19.31 21.23
#